data_649cbc3e3fed85cb6d7513e3b4e7705f
#
_entry.id   649cbc3e3fed85cb6d7513e3b4e7705f
#
_cell.length_a   1.000
_cell.length_b   1.000
_cell.length_c   1.000
_cell.angle_alpha   90.00
_cell.angle_beta   90.00
_cell.angle_gamma   90.00
#
_symmetry.space_group_name_H-M   'P 1'
#
loop_
_entity.id
_entity.type
_entity.pdbx_description
1 polymer ?
#
loop_
_entity_poly.entity_id
_entity_poly.type
_entity_poly.pdbx_seq_one_letter_code
_entity_poly.pdbx_strand_id
1 'polypeptide(L)'
;MSVKEMSVFPTGEKNDAFAQYFVGQSYLNMLSTQQVSIGNVTFEPGCRNNWHIHHAKKGGGQMLLVTAGEGWYQEWGCPARKLKPGDMVHIPAGVKHWHGAACDQWFQHLAIEVPGEGCRTEWCEPVSEEAYQKLK
;
A
#
# COMPACT_ATOMS: atom_id res chain seq x y z
N MET A 1 -15.98 10.86 4.48
CA MET A 1 -14.91 11.86 4.63
C MET A 1 -14.03 11.81 3.39
N SER A 2 -13.75 12.96 2.80
CA SER A 2 -12.89 13.02 1.61
C SER A 2 -11.42 12.94 1.99
N VAL A 3 -10.59 12.64 1.00
CA VAL A 3 -9.14 12.62 1.14
C VAL A 3 -8.59 13.94 1.67
N LYS A 4 -9.15 15.07 1.20
CA LYS A 4 -8.68 16.40 1.64
C LYS A 4 -8.92 16.63 3.13
N GLU A 5 -9.97 16.07 3.67
CA GLU A 5 -10.32 16.24 5.09
C GLU A 5 -9.47 15.36 6.00
N MET A 6 -9.00 14.21 5.49
CA MET A 6 -8.24 13.25 6.29
C MET A 6 -6.73 13.44 6.20
N SER A 7 -6.24 14.02 5.12
CA SER A 7 -4.81 14.04 4.82
C SER A 7 -4.05 15.04 5.67
N VAL A 8 -2.98 14.55 6.32
CA VAL A 8 -1.96 15.40 6.96
C VAL A 8 -0.94 15.85 5.92
N PHE A 9 -0.58 14.94 5.01
CA PHE A 9 0.39 15.19 3.94
C PHE A 9 -0.34 15.39 2.61
N PRO A 10 0.25 16.14 1.67
CA PRO A 10 -0.38 16.32 0.35
C PRO A 10 -0.66 14.98 -0.32
N THR A 11 -1.84 14.86 -0.91
CA THR A 11 -2.27 13.64 -1.62
C THR A 11 -1.47 13.42 -2.90
N GLY A 12 -1.15 14.51 -3.61
CA GLY A 12 -0.41 14.43 -4.86
C GLY A 12 -1.31 14.08 -6.04
N GLU A 13 -0.66 13.65 -7.12
CA GLU A 13 -1.32 13.37 -8.38
C GLU A 13 -1.83 11.94 -8.46
N LYS A 14 -2.71 11.69 -9.43
CA LYS A 14 -3.13 10.33 -9.76
C LYS A 14 -1.92 9.46 -10.01
N ASN A 15 -1.93 8.26 -9.46
CA ASN A 15 -0.83 7.32 -9.55
C ASN A 15 -0.83 6.58 -10.90
N ASP A 16 -0.65 7.34 -11.97
CA ASP A 16 -0.73 6.79 -13.33
C ASP A 16 0.45 5.89 -13.66
N ALA A 17 1.62 6.18 -13.10
CA ALA A 17 2.84 5.41 -13.38
C ALA A 17 2.71 3.94 -12.96
N PHE A 18 1.96 3.65 -11.90
CA PHE A 18 1.76 2.31 -11.40
C PHE A 18 0.33 1.80 -11.57
N ALA A 19 -0.49 2.52 -12.33
CA ALA A 19 -1.93 2.21 -12.46
C ALA A 19 -2.19 0.77 -12.92
N GLN A 20 -1.33 0.20 -13.75
CA GLN A 20 -1.46 -1.17 -14.24
C GLN A 20 -1.38 -2.21 -13.11
N TYR A 21 -0.84 -1.85 -11.96
CA TYR A 21 -0.67 -2.75 -10.81
C TYR A 21 -1.72 -2.53 -9.72
N PHE A 22 -2.75 -1.74 -10.01
CA PHE A 22 -3.82 -1.41 -9.08
C PHE A 22 -5.18 -1.70 -9.71
N VAL A 23 -6.13 -2.09 -8.87
CA VAL A 23 -7.55 -2.08 -9.20
C VAL A 23 -8.12 -0.84 -8.54
N GLY A 24 -8.76 0.04 -9.34
CA GLY A 24 -9.29 1.31 -8.84
C GLY A 24 -8.28 2.44 -8.90
N GLN A 25 -8.67 3.60 -8.39
CA GLN A 25 -7.86 4.81 -8.47
C GLN A 25 -7.07 5.04 -7.19
N SER A 26 -5.77 5.24 -7.34
CA SER A 26 -4.90 5.65 -6.25
C SER A 26 -4.17 6.94 -6.59
N TYR A 27 -3.54 7.53 -5.57
CA TYR A 27 -2.76 8.75 -5.68
C TYR A 27 -1.42 8.52 -4.98
N LEU A 28 -0.38 9.13 -5.50
CA LEU A 28 0.96 8.98 -4.94
C LEU A 28 1.63 10.34 -4.85
N ASN A 29 2.17 10.65 -3.69
CA ASN A 29 3.01 11.82 -3.48
C ASN A 29 4.30 11.38 -2.79
N MET A 30 5.44 11.53 -3.45
CA MET A 30 6.73 11.20 -2.86
C MET A 30 7.14 12.31 -1.91
N LEU A 31 7.12 12.00 -0.61
CA LEU A 31 7.53 12.96 0.44
C LEU A 31 9.04 13.03 0.54
N SER A 32 9.73 11.93 0.29
CA SER A 32 11.17 11.85 0.35
C SER A 32 11.68 10.89 -0.73
N THR A 33 12.76 11.30 -1.40
CA THR A 33 13.49 10.45 -2.34
C THR A 33 14.97 10.40 -1.98
N GLN A 34 15.36 11.05 -0.87
CA GLN A 34 16.73 11.09 -0.39
C GLN A 34 16.82 10.34 0.93
N GLN A 35 17.94 9.68 1.16
CA GLN A 35 18.19 8.84 2.33
C GLN A 35 17.22 7.66 2.39
N VAL A 36 15.95 7.91 2.70
CA VAL A 36 14.90 6.90 2.73
C VAL A 36 13.76 7.37 1.84
N SER A 37 13.29 6.50 0.97
CA SER A 37 12.15 6.77 0.10
C SER A 37 10.86 6.65 0.90
N ILE A 38 10.04 7.71 0.90
CA ILE A 38 8.77 7.73 1.61
C ILE A 38 7.70 8.26 0.67
N GLY A 39 6.70 7.43 0.38
CA GLY A 39 5.56 7.82 -0.44
C GLY A 39 4.30 7.93 0.40
N ASN A 40 3.50 8.95 0.13
CA ASN A 40 2.15 9.03 0.68
C ASN A 40 1.22 8.43 -0.36
N VAL A 41 0.63 7.28 -0.04
CA VAL A 41 -0.23 6.53 -0.96
C VAL A 41 -1.68 6.64 -0.48
N THR A 42 -2.55 7.08 -1.37
CA THR A 42 -3.97 7.27 -1.07
C THR A 42 -4.80 6.43 -2.02
N PHE A 43 -5.76 5.69 -1.45
CA PHE A 43 -6.60 4.76 -2.18
C PHE A 43 -8.06 5.21 -2.08
N GLU A 44 -8.74 5.31 -3.21
CA GLU A 44 -10.21 5.49 -3.20
C GLU A 44 -10.89 4.22 -2.69
N PRO A 45 -12.15 4.32 -2.22
CA PRO A 45 -12.85 3.11 -1.77
C PRO A 45 -12.80 2.00 -2.82
N GLY A 46 -12.46 0.79 -2.38
CA GLY A 46 -12.35 -0.36 -3.28
C GLY A 46 -11.01 -0.50 -3.99
N CYS A 47 -10.14 0.50 -3.94
CA CYS A 47 -8.85 0.46 -4.61
C CYS A 47 -7.85 -0.38 -3.82
N ARG A 48 -7.12 -1.25 -4.53
CA ARG A 48 -6.05 -2.07 -3.93
C ARG A 48 -4.97 -2.33 -4.97
N ASN A 49 -3.76 -2.59 -4.50
CA ASN A 49 -2.69 -2.99 -5.41
C ASN A 49 -2.72 -4.51 -5.63
N ASN A 50 -1.97 -4.94 -6.63
CA ASN A 50 -1.80 -6.36 -6.93
C ASN A 50 -0.94 -7.00 -5.84
N TRP A 51 -1.00 -8.33 -5.74
CA TRP A 51 -0.01 -9.09 -5.00
C TRP A 51 1.37 -8.69 -5.51
N HIS A 52 2.31 -8.50 -4.61
CA HIS A 52 3.67 -8.13 -4.99
C HIS A 52 4.68 -8.50 -3.91
N ILE A 53 5.95 -8.49 -4.29
CA ILE A 53 7.06 -8.89 -3.42
C ILE A 53 8.16 -7.85 -3.54
N HIS A 54 8.68 -7.40 -2.40
CA HIS A 54 9.88 -6.57 -2.36
C HIS A 54 11.07 -7.48 -2.14
N HIS A 55 11.83 -7.73 -3.19
CA HIS A 55 13.02 -8.58 -3.12
C HIS A 55 14.23 -7.77 -2.70
N ALA A 56 15.14 -8.38 -1.97
CA ALA A 56 16.44 -7.81 -1.62
C ALA A 56 17.43 -8.92 -1.26
N LYS A 57 18.70 -8.67 -1.52
CA LYS A 57 19.77 -9.58 -1.12
C LYS A 57 20.09 -9.42 0.37
N LYS A 58 20.00 -8.18 0.86
CA LYS A 58 20.17 -7.81 2.27
C LYS A 58 19.24 -6.66 2.58
N GLY A 59 18.71 -6.63 3.80
CA GLY A 59 17.78 -5.58 4.21
C GLY A 59 16.54 -5.55 3.33
N GLY A 60 16.09 -4.36 2.99
CA GLY A 60 14.93 -4.19 2.12
C GLY A 60 13.61 -4.44 2.81
N GLY A 61 12.54 -4.57 2.00
CA GLY A 61 11.19 -4.64 2.50
C GLY A 61 10.55 -3.27 2.54
N GLN A 62 9.40 -3.19 3.19
CA GLN A 62 8.63 -1.95 3.23
C GLN A 62 7.95 -1.83 4.60
N MET A 63 7.73 -0.62 5.04
CA MET A 63 6.94 -0.35 6.24
C MET A 63 5.77 0.55 5.87
N LEU A 64 4.61 0.27 6.45
CA LEU A 64 3.42 1.09 6.24
C LEU A 64 3.03 1.75 7.55
N LEU A 65 2.72 3.06 7.49
CA LEU A 65 2.17 3.81 8.62
C LEU A 65 0.82 4.35 8.18
N VAL A 66 -0.26 3.84 8.78
CA VAL A 66 -1.62 4.24 8.39
C VAL A 66 -1.94 5.60 8.99
N THR A 67 -2.30 6.55 8.12
CA THR A 67 -2.56 7.93 8.49
C THR A 67 -4.04 8.30 8.45
N ALA A 68 -4.85 7.63 7.63
CA ALA A 68 -6.27 7.98 7.48
C ALA A 68 -7.07 6.84 6.88
N GLY A 69 -8.37 6.82 7.17
CA GLY A 69 -9.32 5.89 6.58
C GLY A 69 -9.19 4.47 7.11
N GLU A 70 -9.71 3.52 6.35
CA GLU A 70 -9.66 2.10 6.69
C GLU A 70 -9.25 1.27 5.47
N GLY A 71 -8.46 0.24 5.71
CA GLY A 71 -7.98 -0.62 4.65
C GLY A 71 -7.61 -2.00 5.12
N TRP A 72 -6.92 -2.72 4.25
CA TRP A 72 -6.53 -4.11 4.46
C TRP A 72 -5.06 -4.31 4.11
N TYR A 73 -4.45 -5.27 4.80
CA TYR A 73 -3.15 -5.84 4.46
C TYR A 73 -3.26 -7.35 4.55
N GLN A 74 -2.70 -8.05 3.57
CA GLN A 74 -2.71 -9.51 3.58
C GLN A 74 -1.41 -10.06 3.06
N GLU A 75 -0.83 -11.02 3.77
CA GLU A 75 0.28 -11.84 3.30
C GLU A 75 -0.28 -13.11 2.66
N TRP A 76 0.39 -13.57 1.61
CA TRP A 76 -0.02 -14.79 0.91
C TRP A 76 -0.13 -15.96 1.89
N GLY A 77 -1.26 -16.64 1.87
CA GLY A 77 -1.51 -17.78 2.74
C GLY A 77 -1.99 -17.43 4.14
N CYS A 78 -2.20 -16.15 4.44
CA CYS A 78 -2.65 -15.69 5.75
C CYS A 78 -3.99 -14.95 5.64
N PRO A 79 -4.76 -14.83 6.74
CA PRO A 79 -5.95 -13.98 6.74
C PRO A 79 -5.59 -12.51 6.54
N ALA A 80 -6.50 -11.75 5.90
CA ALA A 80 -6.33 -10.31 5.76
C ALA A 80 -6.49 -9.63 7.12
N ARG A 81 -5.67 -8.61 7.34
CA ARG A 81 -5.67 -7.80 8.56
C ARG A 81 -6.29 -6.44 8.27
N LYS A 82 -7.29 -6.07 9.06
CA LYS A 82 -7.89 -4.74 8.97
C LYS A 82 -6.93 -3.68 9.50
N LEU A 83 -6.80 -2.58 8.77
CA LEU A 83 -5.93 -1.47 9.14
C LEU A 83 -6.74 -0.22 9.41
N LYS A 84 -6.34 0.53 10.43
CA LYS A 84 -6.92 1.81 10.83
C LYS A 84 -5.82 2.80 11.16
N PRO A 85 -6.12 4.11 11.27
CA PRO A 85 -5.11 5.11 11.59
C PRO A 85 -4.34 4.78 12.86
N GLY A 86 -3.03 4.94 12.80
CA GLY A 86 -2.12 4.61 13.88
C GLY A 86 -1.51 3.21 13.78
N ASP A 87 -2.05 2.35 12.90
CA ASP A 87 -1.47 1.02 12.70
C ASP A 87 -0.18 1.11 11.89
N MET A 88 0.71 0.17 12.19
CA MET A 88 1.98 0.02 11.50
C MET A 88 2.12 -1.41 11.01
N VAL A 89 2.67 -1.56 9.81
CA VAL A 89 2.93 -2.88 9.23
C VAL A 89 4.40 -2.98 8.86
N HIS A 90 5.06 -4.04 9.32
CA HIS A 90 6.39 -4.41 8.86
C HIS A 90 6.26 -5.45 7.77
N ILE A 91 6.80 -5.17 6.59
CA ILE A 91 6.76 -6.09 5.45
C ILE A 91 8.20 -6.49 5.15
N PRO A 92 8.66 -7.67 5.61
CA PRO A 92 10.01 -8.12 5.30
C PRO A 92 10.21 -8.34 3.81
N ALA A 93 11.44 -8.24 3.36
CA ALA A 93 11.79 -8.61 1.98
C ALA A 93 11.38 -10.06 1.72
N GLY A 94 10.90 -10.34 0.52
CA GLY A 94 10.49 -11.68 0.10
C GLY A 94 9.06 -12.07 0.42
N VAL A 95 8.31 -11.26 1.15
CA VAL A 95 6.92 -11.57 1.50
C VAL A 95 5.98 -11.13 0.39
N LYS A 96 5.20 -12.07 -0.12
CA LYS A 96 4.15 -11.77 -1.11
C LYS A 96 2.93 -11.22 -0.39
N HIS A 97 2.49 -10.04 -0.75
CA HIS A 97 1.45 -9.31 -0.03
C HIS A 97 0.70 -8.33 -0.92
N TRP A 98 -0.39 -7.79 -0.39
CA TRP A 98 -1.08 -6.64 -0.98
C TRP A 98 -1.65 -5.77 0.13
N HIS A 99 -1.98 -4.53 -0.20
CA HIS A 99 -2.72 -3.62 0.67
C HIS A 99 -3.62 -2.72 -0.15
N GLY A 100 -4.63 -2.15 0.51
CA GLY A 100 -5.58 -1.29 -0.18
C GLY A 100 -6.72 -0.87 0.72
N ALA A 101 -7.64 -0.10 0.14
CA ALA A 101 -8.78 0.46 0.84
C ALA A 101 -9.85 -0.59 1.14
N ALA A 102 -10.65 -0.33 2.17
CA ALA A 102 -11.91 -1.05 2.35
C ALA A 102 -12.86 -0.70 1.20
N CYS A 103 -13.88 -1.51 1.00
CA CYS A 103 -14.77 -1.32 -0.16
C CYS A 103 -15.57 -0.03 -0.10
N ASP A 104 -15.76 0.53 1.09
CA ASP A 104 -16.59 1.71 1.33
C ASP A 104 -15.86 2.87 2.01
N GLN A 105 -14.52 2.78 2.14
CA GLN A 105 -13.71 3.79 2.83
C GLN A 105 -12.49 4.17 2.01
N TRP A 106 -12.12 5.45 2.06
CA TRP A 106 -10.79 5.88 1.63
C TRP A 106 -9.75 5.28 2.56
N PHE A 107 -8.53 5.15 2.08
CA PHE A 107 -7.42 4.62 2.85
C PHE A 107 -6.15 5.35 2.47
N GLN A 108 -5.34 5.70 3.47
CA GLN A 108 -4.09 6.39 3.22
C GLN A 108 -3.01 5.87 4.16
N HIS A 109 -1.82 5.65 3.62
CA HIS A 109 -0.68 5.28 4.43
C HIS A 109 0.60 5.87 3.87
N LEU A 110 1.60 6.03 4.73
CA LEU A 110 2.96 6.26 4.29
C LEU A 110 3.59 4.92 3.98
N ALA A 111 4.28 4.84 2.84
CA ALA A 111 5.04 3.65 2.44
C ALA A 111 6.52 4.01 2.51
N ILE A 112 7.24 3.34 3.39
CA ILE A 112 8.65 3.58 3.64
C ILE A 112 9.44 2.41 3.09
N GLU A 113 10.28 2.67 2.07
CA GLU A 113 11.16 1.64 1.52
C GLU A 113 12.35 1.45 2.44
N VAL A 114 12.50 0.24 2.97
CA VAL A 114 13.64 -0.07 3.85
C VAL A 114 14.89 -0.21 2.98
N PRO A 115 15.96 0.52 3.29
CA PRO A 115 17.19 0.43 2.50
C PRO A 115 17.77 -0.99 2.52
N GLY A 116 18.36 -1.40 1.39
CA GLY A 116 18.96 -2.72 1.27
C GLY A 116 19.77 -2.84 0.00
N GLU A 117 20.28 -4.04 -0.24
CA GLU A 117 21.07 -4.38 -1.42
C GLU A 117 20.25 -5.19 -2.40
N GLY A 118 20.33 -4.82 -3.69
CA GLY A 118 19.65 -5.56 -4.75
C GLY A 118 18.15 -5.50 -4.64
N CYS A 119 17.62 -4.38 -4.19
CA CYS A 119 16.18 -4.20 -3.99
C CYS A 119 15.46 -4.09 -5.35
N ARG A 120 14.37 -4.84 -5.49
CA ARG A 120 13.47 -4.75 -6.64
C ARG A 120 12.08 -5.20 -6.24
N THR A 121 11.08 -4.68 -6.93
CA THR A 121 9.69 -5.08 -6.69
C THR A 121 9.24 -6.00 -7.83
N GLU A 122 8.67 -7.13 -7.45
CA GLU A 122 8.03 -8.04 -8.39
C GLU A 122 6.52 -7.88 -8.27
N TRP A 123 5.87 -7.46 -9.36
CA TRP A 123 4.41 -7.34 -9.39
C TRP A 123 3.82 -8.66 -9.86
N CYS A 124 2.86 -9.16 -9.10
CA CYS A 124 2.21 -10.44 -9.33
C CYS A 124 0.75 -10.22 -9.77
N GLU A 125 -0.10 -11.22 -9.56
CA GLU A 125 -1.49 -11.18 -10.01
C GLU A 125 -2.33 -10.18 -9.20
N PRO A 126 -3.43 -9.68 -9.78
CA PRO A 126 -4.38 -8.87 -9.02
C PRO A 126 -5.02 -9.68 -7.89
N VAL A 127 -5.45 -8.99 -6.84
CA VAL A 127 -6.31 -9.59 -5.82
C VAL A 127 -7.66 -9.85 -6.48
N SER A 128 -8.14 -11.10 -6.46
CA SER A 128 -9.37 -11.45 -7.13
C SER A 128 -10.57 -10.70 -6.52
N GLU A 129 -11.52 -10.32 -7.37
CA GLU A 129 -12.72 -9.64 -6.92
C GLU A 129 -13.48 -10.49 -5.89
N GLU A 130 -13.54 -11.80 -6.13
CA GLU A 130 -14.20 -12.74 -5.21
C GLU A 130 -13.57 -12.71 -3.82
N ALA A 131 -12.23 -12.80 -3.74
CA ALA A 131 -11.53 -12.76 -2.46
C ALA A 131 -11.70 -11.42 -1.77
N TYR A 132 -11.60 -10.33 -2.53
CA TYR A 132 -11.72 -8.98 -1.98
C TYR A 132 -13.11 -8.72 -1.40
N GLN A 133 -14.18 -9.15 -2.08
CA GLN A 133 -15.56 -8.93 -1.65
C GLN A 133 -15.91 -9.69 -0.36
N LYS A 134 -15.14 -10.69 0.01
CA LYS A 134 -15.33 -11.42 1.28
C LYS A 134 -14.79 -10.67 2.48
N LEU A 135 -14.00 -9.62 2.28
CA LEU A 135 -13.42 -8.83 3.37
C LEU A 135 -14.43 -7.82 3.92
N LYS A 136 -14.56 -7.77 5.25
CA LYS A 136 -15.53 -6.88 5.90
C LYS A 136 -14.98 -6.21 7.14
#